data_df1f4031c4aedb40f09eff1a7a4df568
#
_entry.id   df1f4031c4aedb40f09eff1a7a4df568
#
_cell.length_a   1.000
_cell.length_b   1.000
_cell.length_c   1.000
_cell.angle_alpha   90.00
_cell.angle_beta   90.00
_cell.angle_gamma   90.00
#
_symmetry.space_group_name_H-M   'P 1'
#
loop_
_entity.id
_entity.type
_entity.pdbx_description
1 polymer ?
#
loop_
_entity_poly.entity_id
_entity_poly.type
_entity_poly.pdbx_seq_one_letter_code
_entity_poly.pdbx_strand_id
1 'polypeptide(L)'
;MRHLDTKTTVLRRVSFLRGCTDRELTQLAVKVEHVSVLAGRVLMEEGAYGHEAFIVVAGWAAVTAGGVALAAIGPGEFIGEMAMLSGEPRSATVIAKTDMDLLAVGQATFRAFVEHPQVGRALSRCLARRLADIQAQL
;
A
#
# COMPACT_ATOMS: atom_id res chain seq x y z
N MET A 1 17.88 4.55 -16.40
CA MET A 1 17.55 4.27 -15.16
C MET A 1 16.47 5.04 -14.51
N ARG A 2 15.61 5.60 -15.31
CA ARG A 2 14.53 6.44 -14.85
C ARG A 2 13.55 5.73 -13.94
N HIS A 3 13.20 4.47 -14.27
CA HIS A 3 12.22 3.72 -13.48
C HIS A 3 12.69 3.44 -12.05
N LEU A 4 13.96 3.06 -11.90
CA LEU A 4 14.51 2.77 -10.60
C LEU A 4 14.63 4.04 -9.77
N ASP A 5 15.07 5.15 -10.38
CA ASP A 5 15.16 6.44 -9.70
C ASP A 5 13.79 6.92 -9.25
N THR A 6 12.78 6.76 -10.11
CA THR A 6 11.40 7.14 -9.78
C THR A 6 10.88 6.33 -8.61
N LYS A 7 11.10 5.01 -8.62
CA LYS A 7 10.68 4.12 -7.54
C LYS A 7 11.35 4.52 -6.23
N THR A 8 12.65 4.77 -6.24
CA THR A 8 13.40 5.17 -5.05
C THR A 8 12.88 6.49 -4.50
N THR A 9 12.60 7.45 -5.37
CA THR A 9 12.03 8.74 -4.97
C THR A 9 10.68 8.57 -4.29
N VAL A 10 9.81 7.73 -4.85
CA VAL A 10 8.51 7.44 -4.26
C VAL A 10 8.67 6.77 -2.90
N LEU A 11 9.54 5.77 -2.80
CA LEU A 11 9.75 5.05 -1.56
C LEU A 11 10.25 5.97 -0.44
N ARG A 12 11.07 6.97 -0.75
CA ARG A 12 11.52 7.96 0.24
C ARG A 12 10.36 8.76 0.84
N ARG A 13 9.29 8.95 0.10
CA ARG A 13 8.12 9.73 0.55
C ARG A 13 7.16 8.93 1.40
N VAL A 14 7.32 7.62 1.43
CA VAL A 14 6.47 6.75 2.23
C VAL A 14 6.88 6.86 3.69
N SER A 15 5.98 7.32 4.55
CA SER A 15 6.32 7.68 5.93
C SER A 15 6.89 6.52 6.74
N PHE A 16 6.38 5.31 6.57
CA PHE A 16 6.87 4.17 7.35
C PHE A 16 8.22 3.62 6.84
N LEU A 17 8.74 4.15 5.72
CA LEU A 17 10.07 3.78 5.22
C LEU A 17 11.15 4.80 5.59
N ARG A 18 10.82 5.81 6.38
CA ARG A 18 11.76 6.88 6.74
C ARG A 18 13.03 6.38 7.44
N GLY A 19 12.94 5.24 8.12
CA GLY A 19 14.10 4.66 8.78
C GLY A 19 15.05 3.92 7.86
N CYS A 20 14.71 3.77 6.59
CA CYS A 20 15.52 3.04 5.63
C CYS A 20 16.61 3.92 5.04
N THR A 21 17.78 3.34 4.84
CA THR A 21 18.89 4.01 4.14
C THR A 21 18.61 4.05 2.63
N ASP A 22 19.32 4.91 1.90
CA ASP A 22 19.20 4.96 0.45
C ASP A 22 19.51 3.61 -0.20
N ARG A 23 20.49 2.90 0.35
CA ARG A 23 20.85 1.57 -0.13
C ARG A 23 19.69 0.59 0.04
N GLU A 24 19.05 0.61 1.20
CA GLU A 24 17.89 -0.25 1.47
C GLU A 24 16.73 0.08 0.53
N LEU A 25 16.45 1.37 0.30
CA LEU A 25 15.40 1.80 -0.60
C LEU A 25 15.68 1.38 -2.05
N THR A 26 16.93 1.45 -2.47
CA THR A 26 17.34 1.00 -3.81
C THR A 26 17.12 -0.50 -3.95
N GLN A 27 17.44 -1.27 -2.93
CA GLN A 27 17.21 -2.71 -2.94
C GLN A 27 15.71 -3.05 -3.01
N LEU A 28 14.88 -2.29 -2.32
CA LEU A 28 13.43 -2.46 -2.38
C LEU A 28 12.88 -2.07 -3.75
N ALA A 29 13.39 -0.99 -4.35
CA ALA A 29 12.93 -0.49 -5.64
C ALA A 29 13.07 -1.53 -6.75
N VAL A 30 14.11 -2.37 -6.69
CA VAL A 30 14.32 -3.44 -7.67
C VAL A 30 13.24 -4.52 -7.58
N LYS A 31 12.64 -4.69 -6.40
CA LYS A 31 11.70 -5.78 -6.12
C LYS A 31 10.23 -5.40 -6.27
N VAL A 32 9.94 -4.12 -6.48
CA VAL A 32 8.57 -3.65 -6.67
C VAL A 32 8.33 -3.38 -8.15
N GLU A 33 7.10 -3.56 -8.60
CA GLU A 33 6.74 -3.41 -10.01
C GLU A 33 5.83 -2.20 -10.19
N HIS A 34 6.15 -1.37 -11.18
CA HIS A 34 5.31 -0.23 -11.54
C HIS A 34 4.10 -0.72 -12.34
N VAL A 35 2.90 -0.34 -11.91
CA VAL A 35 1.64 -0.72 -12.55
C VAL A 35 0.80 0.54 -12.73
N SER A 36 0.26 0.72 -13.94
CA SER A 36 -0.69 1.79 -14.24
C SER A 36 -2.08 1.21 -14.39
N VAL A 37 -3.06 1.84 -13.79
CA VAL A 37 -4.47 1.41 -13.88
C VAL A 37 -5.35 2.60 -14.25
N LEU A 38 -6.47 2.31 -14.89
CA LEU A 38 -7.44 3.34 -15.27
C LEU A 38 -8.46 3.55 -14.16
N ALA A 39 -9.05 4.73 -14.15
CA ALA A 39 -10.17 5.04 -13.25
C ALA A 39 -11.25 3.97 -13.38
N GLY A 40 -11.82 3.55 -12.26
CA GLY A 40 -12.84 2.50 -12.21
C GLY A 40 -12.31 1.11 -11.95
N ARG A 41 -10.98 0.90 -12.06
CA ARG A 41 -10.37 -0.41 -11.80
C ARG A 41 -10.52 -0.80 -10.34
N VAL A 42 -11.01 -2.02 -10.11
CA VAL A 42 -11.02 -2.60 -8.76
C VAL A 42 -9.63 -3.12 -8.45
N LEU A 43 -8.97 -2.53 -7.47
CA LEU A 43 -7.61 -2.90 -7.07
C LEU A 43 -7.62 -4.06 -6.09
N MET A 44 -8.64 -4.11 -5.25
CA MET A 44 -8.84 -5.20 -4.34
C MET A 44 -10.32 -5.32 -4.01
N GLU A 45 -10.79 -6.55 -3.78
CA GLU A 45 -12.20 -6.85 -3.57
C GLU A 45 -12.42 -7.44 -2.19
N GLU A 46 -13.39 -6.91 -1.46
CA GLU A 46 -13.77 -7.39 -0.13
C GLU A 46 -14.07 -8.88 -0.16
N GLY A 47 -13.53 -9.63 0.78
CA GLY A 47 -13.72 -11.06 0.90
C GLY A 47 -12.79 -11.92 0.06
N ALA A 48 -12.08 -11.35 -0.90
CA ALA A 48 -11.12 -12.08 -1.70
C ALA A 48 -9.78 -12.18 -0.99
N TYR A 49 -9.02 -13.23 -1.28
CA TYR A 49 -7.64 -13.33 -0.81
C TYR A 49 -6.72 -12.59 -1.77
N GLY A 50 -5.75 -11.89 -1.23
CA GLY A 50 -4.79 -11.13 -2.03
C GLY A 50 -3.37 -11.53 -1.72
N HIS A 51 -2.50 -11.44 -2.76
CA HIS A 51 -1.11 -11.84 -2.66
C HIS A 51 -0.15 -10.67 -2.82
N GLU A 52 -0.65 -9.46 -3.01
CA GLU A 52 0.19 -8.28 -3.14
C GLU A 52 -0.48 -7.06 -2.52
N ALA A 53 0.36 -6.10 -2.17
CA ALA A 53 -0.06 -4.78 -1.72
C ALA A 53 0.41 -3.76 -2.75
N PHE A 54 -0.08 -2.53 -2.66
CA PHE A 54 0.31 -1.48 -3.59
C PHE A 54 0.71 -0.22 -2.82
N ILE A 55 1.74 0.46 -3.30
CA ILE A 55 2.08 1.80 -2.83
C ILE A 55 1.60 2.77 -3.91
N VAL A 56 0.86 3.80 -3.52
CA VAL A 56 0.32 4.76 -4.47
C VAL A 56 1.40 5.78 -4.85
N VAL A 57 1.67 5.91 -6.14
CA VAL A 57 2.58 6.92 -6.71
C VAL A 57 1.80 8.16 -7.10
N ALA A 58 0.69 7.97 -7.82
CA ALA A 58 -0.14 9.06 -8.33
C ALA A 58 -1.59 8.62 -8.40
N GLY A 59 -2.51 9.56 -8.29
CA GLY A 59 -3.94 9.30 -8.31
C GLY A 59 -4.48 8.95 -6.94
N TRP A 60 -5.77 8.60 -6.87
CA TRP A 60 -6.38 8.22 -5.60
C TRP A 60 -7.46 7.15 -5.80
N ALA A 61 -7.72 6.42 -4.73
CA ALA A 61 -8.69 5.33 -4.69
C ALA A 61 -9.65 5.50 -3.52
N ALA A 62 -10.85 4.95 -3.65
CA ALA A 62 -11.85 4.93 -2.60
C ALA A 62 -11.89 3.55 -1.96
N VAL A 63 -12.00 3.52 -0.64
CA VAL A 63 -12.12 2.29 0.16
C VAL A 63 -13.56 2.19 0.65
N THR A 64 -14.20 1.05 0.37
CA THR A 64 -15.56 0.77 0.86
C THR A 64 -15.60 -0.61 1.51
N ALA A 65 -16.49 -0.76 2.49
CA ALA A 65 -16.77 -2.06 3.08
C ALA A 65 -18.26 -2.13 3.38
N GLY A 66 -18.90 -3.22 2.98
CA GLY A 66 -20.34 -3.37 3.15
C GLY A 66 -21.14 -2.26 2.48
N GLY A 67 -20.65 -1.71 1.38
CA GLY A 67 -21.29 -0.60 0.67
C GLY A 67 -21.07 0.78 1.30
N VAL A 68 -20.33 0.86 2.41
CA VAL A 68 -20.08 2.12 3.12
C VAL A 68 -18.70 2.65 2.76
N ALA A 69 -18.63 3.94 2.38
CA ALA A 69 -17.36 4.60 2.10
C ALA A 69 -16.60 4.80 3.42
N LEU A 70 -15.38 4.29 3.49
CA LEU A 70 -14.54 4.34 4.68
C LEU A 70 -13.42 5.36 4.60
N ALA A 71 -12.76 5.47 3.44
CA ALA A 71 -11.57 6.29 3.31
C ALA A 71 -11.24 6.57 1.86
N ALA A 72 -10.34 7.52 1.65
CA ALA A 72 -9.66 7.74 0.38
C ALA A 72 -8.17 7.49 0.61
N ILE A 73 -7.52 6.89 -0.38
CA ILE A 73 -6.10 6.57 -0.33
C ILE A 73 -5.41 7.30 -1.48
N GLY A 74 -4.35 8.03 -1.19
CA GLY A 74 -3.59 8.81 -2.15
C GLY A 74 -2.10 8.53 -2.13
N PRO A 75 -1.30 9.39 -2.80
CA PRO A 75 0.14 9.16 -2.97
C PRO A 75 0.88 8.96 -1.65
N GLY A 76 1.79 8.01 -1.65
CA GLY A 76 2.61 7.67 -0.49
C GLY A 76 1.96 6.68 0.47
N GLU A 77 0.73 6.28 0.22
CA GLU A 77 0.01 5.35 1.09
C GLU A 77 0.01 3.92 0.53
N PHE A 78 -0.19 2.95 1.41
CA PHE A 78 -0.33 1.54 1.04
C PHE A 78 -1.79 1.17 0.81
N ILE A 79 -1.99 0.21 -0.09
CA ILE A 79 -3.29 -0.45 -0.30
C ILE A 79 -3.08 -1.95 -0.08
N GLY A 80 -3.91 -2.55 0.77
CA GLY A 80 -3.97 -4.00 0.90
C GLY A 80 -2.97 -4.63 1.87
N GLU A 81 -2.25 -3.82 2.65
CA GLU A 81 -1.23 -4.30 3.59
C GLU A 81 -1.82 -5.12 4.74
N MET A 82 -3.04 -4.84 5.15
CA MET A 82 -3.65 -5.53 6.30
C MET A 82 -3.82 -7.03 6.03
N ALA A 83 -4.31 -7.39 4.85
CA ALA A 83 -4.47 -8.79 4.48
C ALA A 83 -3.13 -9.50 4.32
N MET A 84 -2.09 -8.76 3.91
CA MET A 84 -0.73 -9.30 3.80
C MET A 84 -0.15 -9.67 5.16
N LEU A 85 -0.48 -8.89 6.20
CA LEU A 85 0.00 -9.13 7.56
C LEU A 85 -0.79 -10.23 8.25
N SER A 86 -2.10 -10.25 8.09
CA SER A 86 -2.98 -11.16 8.83
C SER A 86 -3.20 -12.51 8.13
N GLY A 87 -3.02 -12.56 6.81
CA GLY A 87 -3.40 -13.72 6.01
C GLY A 87 -4.91 -13.89 5.85
N GLU A 88 -5.68 -12.91 6.33
CA GLU A 88 -7.14 -12.93 6.25
C GLU A 88 -7.61 -12.46 4.88
N PRO A 89 -8.87 -12.73 4.50
CA PRO A 89 -9.45 -12.14 3.29
C PRO A 89 -9.43 -10.62 3.37
N ARG A 90 -9.49 -9.97 2.21
CA ARG A 90 -9.56 -8.51 2.11
C ARG A 90 -10.73 -7.98 2.92
N SER A 91 -10.47 -6.98 3.76
CA SER A 91 -11.50 -6.39 4.64
C SER A 91 -12.35 -5.32 3.94
N ALA A 92 -11.94 -4.89 2.75
CA ALA A 92 -12.62 -3.83 2.03
C ALA A 92 -12.38 -3.95 0.53
N THR A 93 -13.19 -3.23 -0.23
CA THR A 93 -13.02 -3.05 -1.67
C THR A 93 -12.33 -1.72 -1.92
N VAL A 94 -11.34 -1.71 -2.81
CA VAL A 94 -10.62 -0.49 -3.19
C VAL A 94 -10.74 -0.30 -4.69
N ILE A 95 -11.28 0.87 -5.09
CA ILE A 95 -11.54 1.19 -6.49
C ILE A 95 -10.80 2.47 -6.86
N ALA A 96 -10.07 2.45 -7.97
CA ALA A 96 -9.39 3.63 -8.49
C ALA A 96 -10.45 4.67 -8.91
N LYS A 97 -10.37 5.87 -8.36
CA LYS A 97 -11.27 6.97 -8.70
C LYS A 97 -10.69 7.87 -9.77
N THR A 98 -9.39 7.85 -9.93
CA THR A 98 -8.68 8.48 -11.04
C THR A 98 -7.82 7.40 -11.69
N ASP A 99 -7.19 7.71 -12.81
CA ASP A 99 -6.08 6.91 -13.29
C ASP A 99 -5.01 6.93 -12.21
N MET A 100 -4.34 5.80 -12.00
CA MET A 100 -3.36 5.68 -10.92
C MET A 100 -2.08 5.03 -11.40
N ASP A 101 -0.99 5.45 -10.79
CA ASP A 101 0.29 4.76 -10.87
C ASP A 101 0.58 4.15 -9.51
N LEU A 102 0.95 2.88 -9.51
CA LEU A 102 1.14 2.09 -8.29
C LEU A 102 2.47 1.35 -8.35
N LEU A 103 3.03 1.04 -7.18
CA LEU A 103 4.11 0.09 -7.06
C LEU A 103 3.53 -1.17 -6.42
N ALA A 104 3.53 -2.27 -7.15
CA ALA A 104 3.05 -3.56 -6.65
C ALA A 104 4.12 -4.22 -5.79
N VAL A 105 3.74 -4.63 -4.59
CA VAL A 105 4.63 -5.23 -3.60
C VAL A 105 4.15 -6.65 -3.34
N GLY A 106 4.93 -7.62 -3.78
CA GLY A 106 4.61 -9.03 -3.56
C GLY A 106 4.81 -9.44 -2.11
N GLN A 107 4.33 -10.63 -1.77
CA GLN A 107 4.31 -11.11 -0.38
C GLN A 107 5.72 -11.21 0.23
N ALA A 108 6.68 -11.76 -0.51
CA ALA A 108 8.05 -11.91 0.00
C ALA A 108 8.72 -10.56 0.25
N THR A 109 8.51 -9.60 -0.66
CA THR A 109 9.05 -8.25 -0.50
C THR A 109 8.38 -7.53 0.66
N PHE A 110 7.08 -7.68 0.82
CA PHE A 110 6.34 -7.09 1.94
C PHE A 110 6.85 -7.65 3.28
N ARG A 111 7.11 -8.95 3.33
CA ARG A 111 7.68 -9.60 4.51
C ARG A 111 9.04 -9.01 4.88
N ALA A 112 9.89 -8.75 3.88
CA ALA A 112 11.19 -8.12 4.11
C ALA A 112 11.02 -6.69 4.66
N PHE A 113 10.01 -5.95 4.21
CA PHE A 113 9.69 -4.63 4.76
C PHE A 113 9.36 -4.73 6.25
N VAL A 114 8.49 -5.67 6.62
CA VAL A 114 8.03 -5.83 7.99
C VAL A 114 9.14 -6.30 8.93
N GLU A 115 10.07 -7.10 8.43
CA GLU A 115 11.19 -7.59 9.21
C GLU A 115 12.22 -6.51 9.55
N HIS A 116 12.25 -5.42 8.79
CA HIS A 116 13.08 -4.28 9.13
C HIS A 116 12.51 -3.63 10.40
N PRO A 117 13.29 -3.51 11.51
CA PRO A 117 12.72 -3.10 12.79
C PRO A 117 12.00 -1.76 12.78
N GLN A 118 12.57 -0.76 12.12
CA GLN A 118 11.95 0.57 12.05
C GLN A 118 10.70 0.57 11.16
N VAL A 119 10.74 -0.15 10.06
CA VAL A 119 9.62 -0.26 9.13
C VAL A 119 8.46 -1.00 9.79
N GLY A 120 8.74 -2.11 10.46
CA GLY A 120 7.72 -2.90 11.16
C GLY A 120 7.00 -2.09 12.22
N ARG A 121 7.73 -1.32 13.04
CA ARG A 121 7.13 -0.46 14.05
C ARG A 121 6.28 0.66 13.43
N ALA A 122 6.80 1.32 12.40
CA ALA A 122 6.08 2.39 11.73
C ALA A 122 4.81 1.88 11.04
N LEU A 123 4.90 0.71 10.43
CA LEU A 123 3.75 0.08 9.79
C LEU A 123 2.68 -0.30 10.81
N SER A 124 3.08 -0.83 11.96
CA SER A 124 2.14 -1.16 13.04
C SER A 124 1.37 0.07 13.52
N ARG A 125 2.04 1.22 13.67
CA ARG A 125 1.39 2.47 14.03
C ARG A 125 0.41 2.93 12.96
N CYS A 126 0.78 2.78 11.69
CA CYS A 126 -0.07 3.16 10.56
C CYS A 126 -1.35 2.33 10.54
N LEU A 127 -1.23 1.02 10.75
CA LEU A 127 -2.37 0.11 10.80
C LEU A 127 -3.29 0.41 11.98
N ALA A 128 -2.73 0.70 13.13
CA ALA A 128 -3.52 1.05 14.31
C ALA A 128 -4.36 2.30 14.04
N ARG A 129 -3.80 3.29 13.38
CA ARG A 129 -4.51 4.51 12.99
C ARG A 129 -5.66 4.21 12.04
N ARG A 130 -5.42 3.37 11.03
CA ARG A 130 -6.46 2.99 10.06
C ARG A 130 -7.61 2.25 10.71
N LEU A 131 -7.30 1.34 11.64
CA LEU A 131 -8.34 0.61 12.37
C LEU A 131 -9.18 1.57 13.21
N ALA A 132 -8.56 2.54 13.88
CA ALA A 132 -9.26 3.55 14.65
C ALA A 132 -10.18 4.39 13.76
N ASP A 133 -9.72 4.79 12.57
CA ASP A 133 -10.52 5.58 11.63
C ASP A 133 -11.72 4.79 11.13
N ILE A 134 -11.53 3.51 10.83
CA ILE A 134 -12.62 2.64 10.39
C ILE A 134 -13.66 2.48 11.51
N GLN A 135 -13.22 2.25 12.74
CA GLN A 135 -14.10 2.09 13.89
C GLN A 135 -14.89 3.37 14.16
N ALA A 136 -14.28 4.54 13.98
CA ALA A 136 -14.93 5.81 14.18
C ALA A 136 -16.07 6.05 13.19
N GLN A 137 -16.08 5.36 12.06
CA GLN A 137 -17.13 5.49 11.04
C GLN A 137 -18.27 4.48 11.19
N LEU A 138 -18.08 3.52 12.06
CA LEU A 138 -19.12 2.52 12.34
C LEU A 138 -20.04 3.03 13.45
#